data_7d0070e02dfd772a7def63818b0846a9
#
_entry.id   7d0070e02dfd772a7def63818b0846a9
#
_cell.length_a   1.000
_cell.length_b   1.000
_cell.length_c   1.000
_cell.angle_alpha   90.00
_cell.angle_beta   90.00
_cell.angle_gamma   90.00
#
_symmetry.space_group_name_H-M   'P 1'
#
loop_
_entity.id
_entity.type
_entity.pdbx_description
1 polymer ?
#
loop_
_entity_poly.entity_id
_entity_poly.type
_entity_poly.pdbx_seq_one_letter_code
_entity_poly.pdbx_strand_id
1 'polypeptide(L)'
;MEVLVDVEITPKFLGLKFMKYTLENREVWKNKKLISIDANSSWFGKRYYVKGRREEGGFRIEGSAFSGVIKDTFATTSYFTPDFLKRRIWVSTQDGTPLEIKTRKLRNRKVSFNDKDYSVTEWEISGDLELTLQYDQHKNWVGSGFTVGNYPARFILNNRKNNIHKIWQNS
;
A
#
# COMPACT_ATOMS: atom_id res chain seq x y z
N MET A 1 -6.76 -8.62 -12.83
CA MET A 1 -5.93 -9.00 -11.65
C MET A 1 -6.70 -8.67 -10.40
N GLU A 2 -6.74 -9.58 -9.45
CA GLU A 2 -7.27 -9.34 -8.10
C GLU A 2 -6.10 -9.27 -7.12
N VAL A 3 -6.15 -8.31 -6.20
CA VAL A 3 -5.16 -8.11 -5.14
C VAL A 3 -5.90 -8.15 -3.80
N LEU A 4 -5.44 -9.03 -2.93
CA LEU A 4 -5.91 -9.15 -1.55
C LEU A 4 -4.76 -8.74 -0.62
N VAL A 5 -5.03 -7.85 0.30
CA VAL A 5 -4.04 -7.37 1.28
C VAL A 5 -4.65 -7.47 2.67
N ASP A 6 -4.09 -8.35 3.47
CA ASP A 6 -4.47 -8.51 4.88
C ASP A 6 -3.31 -8.01 5.74
N VAL A 7 -3.59 -7.07 6.62
CA VAL A 7 -2.60 -6.50 7.55
C VAL A 7 -3.09 -6.65 8.98
N GLU A 8 -2.23 -7.16 9.82
CA GLU A 8 -2.42 -7.15 11.26
C GLU A 8 -1.16 -6.61 11.94
N ILE A 9 -1.30 -5.53 12.70
CA ILE A 9 -0.22 -4.95 13.49
C ILE A 9 -0.65 -4.97 14.95
N THR A 10 0.14 -5.63 15.79
CA THR A 10 -0.07 -5.65 17.23
C THR A 10 1.23 -5.21 17.91
N PRO A 11 1.43 -3.89 18.15
CA PRO A 11 2.59 -3.41 18.89
C PRO A 11 2.60 -4.00 20.30
N LYS A 12 3.78 -4.44 20.74
CA LYS A 12 4.01 -4.90 22.11
C LYS A 12 4.88 -3.87 22.83
N PHE A 13 4.43 -3.41 23.97
CA PHE A 13 5.24 -2.58 24.87
C PHE A 13 5.29 -3.23 26.25
N LEU A 14 6.50 -3.47 26.77
CA LEU A 14 6.72 -4.19 28.04
C LEU A 14 5.96 -5.54 28.14
N GLY A 15 5.85 -6.26 27.00
CA GLY A 15 5.15 -7.54 26.96
C GLY A 15 3.61 -7.44 26.88
N LEU A 16 3.04 -6.26 27.04
CA LEU A 16 1.61 -6.02 26.90
C LEU A 16 1.24 -5.69 25.46
N LYS A 17 0.11 -6.25 24.98
CA LYS A 17 -0.47 -5.92 23.67
C LYS A 17 -1.22 -4.61 23.82
N PHE A 18 -0.74 -3.53 23.24
CA PHE A 18 -1.30 -2.21 23.49
C PHE A 18 -2.41 -1.83 22.50
N MET A 19 -2.30 -2.23 21.24
CA MET A 19 -3.21 -1.75 20.19
C MET A 19 -3.16 -2.70 19.00
N LYS A 20 -4.31 -2.89 18.37
CA LYS A 20 -4.41 -3.71 17.18
C LYS A 20 -4.83 -2.83 16.01
N TYR A 21 -4.04 -2.83 14.94
CA TYR A 21 -4.45 -2.38 13.63
C TYR A 21 -4.76 -3.57 12.75
N THR A 22 -5.89 -3.53 12.05
CA THR A 22 -6.24 -4.52 11.03
C THR A 22 -6.65 -3.81 9.76
N LEU A 23 -6.32 -4.40 8.62
CA LEU A 23 -6.80 -3.99 7.31
C LEU A 23 -7.06 -5.24 6.48
N GLU A 24 -8.25 -5.36 5.93
CA GLU A 24 -8.61 -6.30 4.88
C GLU A 24 -8.96 -5.48 3.64
N ASN A 25 -8.24 -5.68 2.55
CA ASN A 25 -8.42 -4.91 1.32
C ASN A 25 -8.45 -5.83 0.11
N ARG A 26 -9.47 -5.66 -0.71
CA ARG A 26 -9.67 -6.34 -1.97
C ARG A 26 -9.74 -5.33 -3.10
N GLU A 27 -8.84 -5.43 -4.05
CA GLU A 27 -8.79 -4.58 -5.24
C GLU A 27 -8.91 -5.41 -6.51
N VAL A 28 -9.71 -4.96 -7.45
CA VAL A 28 -9.82 -5.54 -8.80
C VAL A 28 -9.25 -4.56 -9.80
N TRP A 29 -8.24 -4.97 -10.54
CA TRP A 29 -7.55 -4.18 -11.57
C TRP A 29 -7.74 -4.79 -12.96
N LYS A 30 -7.96 -3.94 -13.96
CA LYS A 30 -8.03 -4.33 -15.37
C LYS A 30 -7.37 -3.26 -16.23
N ASN A 31 -6.47 -3.66 -17.13
CA ASN A 31 -5.71 -2.73 -17.98
C ASN A 31 -5.04 -1.61 -17.15
N LYS A 32 -4.44 -1.97 -16.00
CA LYS A 32 -3.77 -1.06 -15.04
C LYS A 32 -4.68 0.05 -14.48
N LYS A 33 -5.99 -0.14 -14.56
CA LYS A 33 -7.00 0.75 -13.95
C LYS A 33 -7.71 0.00 -12.83
N LEU A 34 -7.91 0.66 -11.70
CA LEU A 34 -8.73 0.13 -10.61
C LEU A 34 -10.19 0.07 -11.07
N ILE A 35 -10.79 -1.12 -10.95
CA ILE A 35 -12.20 -1.37 -11.29
C ILE A 35 -13.06 -1.30 -10.04
N SER A 36 -12.61 -1.93 -8.96
CA SER A 36 -13.29 -1.87 -7.67
C SER A 36 -12.30 -2.00 -6.52
N ILE A 37 -12.68 -1.43 -5.39
CA ILE A 37 -12.05 -1.60 -4.09
C ILE A 37 -13.11 -1.87 -3.03
N ASP A 38 -12.81 -2.78 -2.13
CA ASP A 38 -13.55 -3.01 -0.88
C ASP A 38 -12.53 -3.24 0.23
N ALA A 39 -12.45 -2.31 1.15
CA ALA A 39 -11.50 -2.36 2.25
C ALA A 39 -12.19 -2.05 3.58
N ASN A 40 -11.79 -2.79 4.61
CA ASN A 40 -12.23 -2.59 5.98
C ASN A 40 -11.01 -2.55 6.88
N SER A 41 -10.94 -1.58 7.77
CA SER A 41 -9.83 -1.45 8.70
C SER A 41 -10.30 -1.08 10.10
N SER A 42 -9.47 -1.35 11.07
CA SER A 42 -9.71 -0.98 12.46
C SER A 42 -8.45 -0.43 13.11
N TRP A 43 -8.56 0.70 13.77
CA TRP A 43 -7.48 1.35 14.51
C TRP A 43 -7.99 1.84 15.86
N PHE A 44 -7.42 1.39 16.95
CA PHE A 44 -7.88 1.72 18.32
C PHE A 44 -9.38 1.44 18.55
N GLY A 45 -9.91 0.37 17.95
CA GLY A 45 -11.34 0.05 18.05
C GLY A 45 -12.26 0.88 17.16
N LYS A 46 -11.74 1.94 16.53
CA LYS A 46 -12.48 2.70 15.51
C LYS A 46 -12.40 1.96 14.19
N ARG A 47 -13.55 1.79 13.54
CA ARG A 47 -13.68 1.12 12.25
C ARG A 47 -13.68 2.14 11.13
N TYR A 48 -13.04 1.77 10.02
CA TYR A 48 -12.99 2.53 8.79
C TYR A 48 -13.31 1.60 7.61
N TYR A 49 -13.78 2.19 6.54
CA TYR A 49 -14.06 1.44 5.31
C TYR A 49 -13.77 2.27 4.06
N VAL A 50 -13.56 1.57 2.95
CA VAL A 50 -13.49 2.14 1.61
C VAL A 50 -14.23 1.21 0.67
N LYS A 51 -15.20 1.72 -0.06
CA LYS A 51 -15.84 1.06 -1.19
C LYS A 51 -15.69 1.94 -2.41
N GLY A 52 -15.41 1.34 -3.55
CA GLY A 52 -15.30 2.13 -4.77
C GLY A 52 -15.45 1.29 -6.01
N ARG A 53 -15.86 1.97 -7.10
CA ARG A 53 -16.05 1.36 -8.40
C ARG A 53 -15.75 2.33 -9.53
N ARG A 54 -15.31 1.77 -10.65
CA ARG A 54 -15.13 2.51 -11.91
C ARG A 54 -16.48 2.81 -12.51
N GLU A 55 -16.69 4.09 -12.87
CA GLU A 55 -17.87 4.60 -13.56
C GLU A 55 -17.45 5.38 -14.79
N GLU A 56 -18.43 5.75 -15.62
CA GLU A 56 -18.21 6.72 -16.68
C GLU A 56 -17.80 8.07 -16.06
N GLY A 57 -16.66 8.60 -16.51
CA GLY A 57 -16.10 9.86 -15.99
C GLY A 57 -15.20 9.77 -14.77
N GLY A 58 -14.94 8.57 -14.20
CA GLY A 58 -14.00 8.47 -13.10
C GLY A 58 -14.10 7.22 -12.24
N PHE A 59 -13.59 7.32 -11.04
CA PHE A 59 -13.68 6.28 -10.02
C PHE A 59 -14.41 6.83 -8.81
N ARG A 60 -15.59 6.31 -8.53
CA ARG A 60 -16.40 6.69 -7.36
C ARG A 60 -15.87 5.99 -6.12
N ILE A 61 -15.70 6.76 -5.06
CA ILE A 61 -15.29 6.28 -3.73
C ILE A 61 -16.35 6.67 -2.72
N GLU A 62 -16.63 5.74 -1.81
CA GLU A 62 -17.39 5.92 -0.58
C GLU A 62 -16.51 5.39 0.55
N GLY A 63 -15.94 6.28 1.34
CA GLY A 63 -15.04 5.92 2.45
C GLY A 63 -15.38 6.66 3.73
N SER A 64 -14.78 6.20 4.81
CA SER A 64 -15.02 6.77 6.15
C SER A 64 -14.59 8.23 6.28
N ALA A 65 -13.60 8.66 5.50
CA ALA A 65 -13.06 10.03 5.53
C ALA A 65 -13.31 10.81 4.23
N PHE A 66 -13.60 10.13 3.12
CA PHE A 66 -13.82 10.76 1.83
C PHE A 66 -14.88 10.01 1.02
N SER A 67 -15.79 10.77 0.41
CA SER A 67 -16.72 10.28 -0.60
C SER A 67 -16.74 11.24 -1.80
N GLY A 68 -16.52 10.70 -3.01
CA GLY A 68 -16.44 11.52 -4.21
C GLY A 68 -16.04 10.74 -5.46
N VAL A 69 -15.69 11.47 -6.52
CA VAL A 69 -15.23 10.89 -7.79
C VAL A 69 -13.81 11.38 -8.08
N ILE A 70 -12.88 10.44 -8.26
CA ILE A 70 -11.53 10.73 -8.70
C ILE A 70 -11.49 10.55 -10.22
N LYS A 71 -11.19 11.63 -10.93
CA LYS A 71 -11.15 11.64 -12.40
C LYS A 71 -9.79 11.22 -12.95
N ASP A 72 -8.74 11.58 -12.25
CA ASP A 72 -7.37 11.34 -12.67
C ASP A 72 -6.90 9.90 -12.50
N THR A 73 -5.74 9.61 -13.06
CA THR A 73 -5.06 8.35 -12.80
C THR A 73 -4.42 8.40 -11.41
N PHE A 74 -4.78 7.46 -10.57
CA PHE A 74 -4.32 7.36 -9.21
C PHE A 74 -3.75 5.96 -8.91
N ALA A 75 -3.12 5.81 -7.77
CA ALA A 75 -2.72 4.54 -7.17
C ALA A 75 -3.47 4.32 -5.85
N THR A 76 -3.22 3.20 -5.19
CA THR A 76 -3.71 2.92 -3.84
C THR A 76 -2.53 2.74 -2.88
N THR A 77 -2.80 2.85 -1.58
CA THR A 77 -1.78 2.59 -0.56
C THR A 77 -1.48 1.09 -0.35
N SER A 78 -1.91 0.22 -1.26
CA SER A 78 -1.48 -1.19 -1.33
C SER A 78 -0.07 -1.36 -1.91
N TYR A 79 0.46 -0.37 -2.61
CA TYR A 79 1.82 -0.21 -3.18
C TYR A 79 2.51 -1.50 -3.65
N PHE A 80 1.76 -2.48 -4.10
CA PHE A 80 2.29 -3.78 -4.54
C PHE A 80 3.16 -3.72 -5.81
N THR A 81 3.11 -2.62 -6.55
CA THR A 81 3.86 -2.38 -7.79
C THR A 81 4.56 -1.02 -7.80
N PRO A 82 5.81 -0.91 -8.32
CA PRO A 82 6.49 0.38 -8.46
C PRO A 82 5.88 1.29 -9.53
N ASP A 83 4.96 0.82 -10.37
CA ASP A 83 4.23 1.68 -11.29
C ASP A 83 3.39 2.74 -10.56
N PHE A 84 3.02 2.50 -9.31
CA PHE A 84 2.33 3.45 -8.45
C PHE A 84 3.19 4.68 -8.11
N LEU A 85 4.51 4.54 -8.09
CA LEU A 85 5.44 5.64 -7.85
C LEU A 85 5.36 6.76 -8.90
N LYS A 86 4.75 6.50 -10.06
CA LYS A 86 4.53 7.48 -11.13
C LYS A 86 3.23 8.27 -10.92
N ARG A 87 2.44 7.94 -9.91
CA ARG A 87 1.14 8.57 -9.64
C ARG A 87 1.29 9.61 -8.53
N ARG A 88 0.74 10.79 -8.78
CA ARG A 88 0.75 11.90 -7.83
C ARG A 88 -0.33 11.74 -6.76
N ILE A 89 -1.46 11.11 -7.11
CA ILE A 89 -2.56 10.87 -6.18
C ILE A 89 -2.59 9.39 -5.81
N TRP A 90 -2.64 9.12 -4.51
CA TRP A 90 -2.87 7.78 -3.97
C TRP A 90 -4.14 7.79 -3.13
N VAL A 91 -4.93 6.74 -3.24
CA VAL A 91 -6.13 6.56 -2.41
C VAL A 91 -5.75 5.70 -1.21
N SER A 92 -6.01 6.23 -0.03
CA SER A 92 -5.88 5.51 1.23
C SER A 92 -6.83 4.30 1.24
N THR A 93 -6.28 3.11 1.36
CA THR A 93 -7.07 1.88 1.52
C THR A 93 -7.66 1.74 2.92
N GLN A 94 -7.28 2.62 3.85
CA GLN A 94 -7.83 2.66 5.19
C GLN A 94 -9.19 3.36 5.24
N ASP A 95 -9.33 4.52 4.59
CA ASP A 95 -10.48 5.42 4.80
C ASP A 95 -10.97 6.15 3.55
N GLY A 96 -10.32 5.92 2.39
CA GLY A 96 -10.69 6.49 1.10
C GLY A 96 -10.09 7.86 0.79
N THR A 97 -9.33 8.47 1.70
CA THR A 97 -8.75 9.80 1.49
C THR A 97 -7.83 9.83 0.27
N PRO A 98 -8.01 10.76 -0.69
CA PRO A 98 -7.01 11.04 -1.71
C PRO A 98 -5.79 11.74 -1.08
N LEU A 99 -4.61 11.17 -1.30
CA LEU A 99 -3.34 11.64 -0.76
C LEU A 99 -2.47 12.20 -1.88
N GLU A 100 -1.94 13.40 -1.70
CA GLU A 100 -0.93 13.98 -2.61
C GLU A 100 0.46 13.43 -2.26
N ILE A 101 1.06 12.74 -3.23
CA ILE A 101 2.30 12.00 -3.03
C ILE A 101 3.42 12.57 -3.89
N LYS A 102 4.60 12.67 -3.29
CA LYS A 102 5.88 12.88 -3.97
C LYS A 102 6.74 11.65 -3.77
N THR A 103 7.45 11.24 -4.80
CA THR A 103 8.32 10.07 -4.77
C THR A 103 9.73 10.46 -5.15
N ARG A 104 10.72 9.93 -4.46
CA ARG A 104 12.14 10.14 -4.75
C ARG A 104 12.91 8.83 -4.63
N LYS A 105 13.65 8.48 -5.69
CA LYS A 105 14.58 7.36 -5.62
C LYS A 105 15.73 7.72 -4.68
N LEU A 106 15.96 6.90 -3.66
CA LEU A 106 17.05 7.10 -2.71
C LEU A 106 18.32 6.40 -3.19
N ARG A 107 18.31 5.08 -3.20
CA ARG A 107 19.50 4.27 -3.50
C ARG A 107 19.15 2.85 -3.88
N ASN A 108 20.14 2.18 -4.46
CA ASN A 108 20.12 0.73 -4.57
C ASN A 108 20.93 0.16 -3.39
N ARG A 109 20.43 -0.88 -2.73
CA ARG A 109 21.15 -1.57 -1.66
C ARG A 109 20.81 -3.05 -1.61
N LYS A 110 21.62 -3.82 -0.90
CA LYS A 110 21.27 -5.19 -0.53
C LYS A 110 20.57 -5.18 0.83
N VAL A 111 19.54 -5.97 0.96
CA VAL A 111 18.85 -6.25 2.22
C VAL A 111 18.76 -7.74 2.40
N SER A 112 19.02 -8.22 3.60
CA SER A 112 18.96 -9.65 3.94
C SER A 112 17.80 -9.89 4.88
N PHE A 113 16.96 -10.86 4.57
CA PHE A 113 15.93 -11.38 5.47
C PHE A 113 15.58 -12.82 5.10
N ASN A 114 15.28 -13.62 6.11
CA ASN A 114 15.05 -15.07 5.98
C ASN A 114 16.19 -15.78 5.20
N ASP A 115 17.45 -15.46 5.56
CA ASP A 115 18.66 -16.01 4.95
C ASP A 115 18.79 -15.84 3.44
N LYS A 116 18.08 -14.85 2.89
CA LYS A 116 18.13 -14.49 1.47
C LYS A 116 18.50 -13.02 1.30
N ASP A 117 19.39 -12.78 0.34
CA ASP A 117 19.79 -11.44 -0.08
C ASP A 117 18.92 -10.95 -1.24
N TYR A 118 18.44 -9.72 -1.10
CA TYR A 118 17.68 -9.03 -2.13
C TYR A 118 18.41 -7.75 -2.53
N SER A 119 18.68 -7.60 -3.82
CA SER A 119 19.06 -6.31 -4.39
C SER A 119 17.79 -5.48 -4.55
N VAL A 120 17.70 -4.37 -3.85
CA VAL A 120 16.50 -3.53 -3.84
C VAL A 120 16.81 -2.10 -4.27
N THR A 121 15.83 -1.48 -4.89
CA THR A 121 15.76 -0.03 -5.03
C THR A 121 14.87 0.52 -3.93
N GLU A 122 15.39 1.47 -3.16
CA GLU A 122 14.68 2.16 -2.08
C GLU A 122 14.16 3.49 -2.58
N TRP A 123 12.89 3.76 -2.27
CA TRP A 123 12.17 4.97 -2.63
C TRP A 123 11.61 5.65 -1.39
N GLU A 124 11.74 6.96 -1.34
CA GLU A 124 11.07 7.81 -0.36
C GLU A 124 9.72 8.24 -0.92
N ILE A 125 8.74 8.15 -0.08
CA ILE A 125 7.39 8.66 -0.29
C ILE A 125 7.18 9.78 0.72
N SER A 126 6.72 10.94 0.25
CA SER A 126 6.48 12.13 1.07
C SER A 126 5.25 12.88 0.59
N GLY A 127 4.81 13.86 1.36
CA GLY A 127 3.57 14.60 1.17
C GLY A 127 2.56 14.21 2.25
N ASP A 128 1.35 13.79 1.85
CA ASP A 128 0.32 13.37 2.81
C ASP A 128 0.57 11.98 3.41
N LEU A 129 1.57 11.27 2.92
CA LEU A 129 2.02 9.98 3.45
C LEU A 129 3.56 9.95 3.48
N GLU A 130 4.13 9.56 4.60
CA GLU A 130 5.57 9.44 4.78
C GLU A 130 5.97 7.99 5.04
N LEU A 131 6.71 7.40 4.10
CA LEU A 131 7.28 6.06 4.24
C LEU A 131 8.39 5.81 3.22
N THR A 132 9.13 4.71 3.41
CA THR A 132 10.04 4.19 2.38
C THR A 132 9.49 2.90 1.80
N LEU A 133 9.66 2.70 0.49
CA LEU A 133 9.30 1.48 -0.22
C LEU A 133 10.53 0.84 -0.83
N GLN A 134 10.56 -0.47 -0.81
CA GLN A 134 11.64 -1.28 -1.36
C GLN A 134 11.09 -2.27 -2.38
N TYR A 135 11.64 -2.20 -3.59
CA TYR A 135 11.31 -3.11 -4.68
C TYR A 135 12.57 -3.83 -5.15
N ASP A 136 12.46 -5.15 -5.37
CA ASP A 136 13.57 -5.96 -5.89
C ASP A 136 13.84 -5.68 -7.38
N GLN A 137 14.88 -6.34 -7.91
CA GLN A 137 15.25 -6.25 -9.33
C GLN A 137 14.13 -6.70 -10.29
N HIS A 138 13.18 -7.51 -9.82
CA HIS A 138 12.01 -7.95 -10.56
C HIS A 138 10.80 -7.04 -10.34
N LYS A 139 11.01 -5.88 -9.70
CA LYS A 139 9.99 -4.88 -9.39
C LYS A 139 8.87 -5.37 -8.47
N ASN A 140 9.12 -6.39 -7.69
CA ASN A 140 8.18 -6.80 -6.65
C ASN A 140 8.50 -6.08 -5.33
N TRP A 141 7.45 -5.70 -4.62
CA TRP A 141 7.59 -5.15 -3.28
C TRP A 141 8.25 -6.20 -2.34
N VAL A 142 9.19 -5.74 -1.53
CA VAL A 142 9.91 -6.58 -0.56
C VAL A 142 9.97 -5.97 0.83
N GLY A 143 9.60 -4.72 0.97
CA GLY A 143 9.55 -4.09 2.28
C GLY A 143 9.11 -2.63 2.24
N SER A 144 8.76 -2.12 3.38
CA SER A 144 8.51 -0.70 3.63
C SER A 144 8.95 -0.32 5.03
N GLY A 145 9.42 0.93 5.17
CA GLY A 145 9.76 1.54 6.45
C GLY A 145 8.86 2.75 6.70
N PHE A 146 8.42 2.91 7.92
CA PHE A 146 7.54 4.01 8.34
C PHE A 146 7.76 4.30 9.83
N THR A 147 7.13 5.34 10.34
CA THR A 147 7.21 5.71 11.76
C THR A 147 5.82 5.60 12.40
N VAL A 148 5.76 4.98 13.56
CA VAL A 148 4.55 4.92 14.39
C VAL A 148 4.81 5.71 15.67
N GLY A 149 4.21 6.90 15.79
CA GLY A 149 4.62 7.87 16.80
C GLY A 149 6.08 8.26 16.59
N ASN A 150 6.94 8.04 17.60
CA ASN A 150 8.39 8.31 17.52
C ASN A 150 9.23 7.05 17.23
N TYR A 151 8.60 5.92 16.91
CA TYR A 151 9.30 4.64 16.75
C TYR A 151 9.35 4.22 15.29
N PRO A 152 10.55 3.86 14.77
CA PRO A 152 10.67 3.30 13.44
C PRO A 152 10.03 1.91 13.39
N ALA A 153 9.25 1.67 12.36
CA ALA A 153 8.62 0.40 12.07
C ALA A 153 8.90 -0.01 10.63
N ARG A 154 8.77 -1.30 10.34
CA ARG A 154 8.97 -1.81 8.99
C ARG A 154 8.11 -3.05 8.73
N PHE A 155 7.62 -3.15 7.52
CA PHE A 155 7.19 -4.41 6.94
C PHE A 155 8.32 -5.04 6.16
N ILE A 156 8.42 -6.34 6.21
CA ILE A 156 9.42 -7.12 5.47
C ILE A 156 8.70 -8.31 4.84
N LEU A 157 9.00 -8.55 3.58
CA LEU A 157 8.52 -9.75 2.88
C LEU A 157 9.00 -11.01 3.60
N ASN A 158 8.08 -11.85 4.07
CA ASN A 158 8.41 -13.12 4.69
C ASN A 158 8.52 -14.25 3.64
N ASN A 159 7.57 -14.32 2.71
CA ASN A 159 7.54 -15.32 1.66
C ASN A 159 6.88 -14.77 0.39
N ARG A 160 7.30 -15.26 -0.76
CA ARG A 160 6.69 -14.92 -2.05
C ARG A 160 6.55 -16.18 -2.92
N LYS A 161 5.32 -16.48 -3.30
CA LYS A 161 5.02 -17.61 -4.20
C LYS A 161 5.02 -17.20 -5.67
N ASN A 162 4.65 -15.93 -5.98
CA ASN A 162 4.43 -15.46 -7.34
C ASN A 162 5.21 -14.17 -7.64
N ASN A 163 5.53 -13.93 -8.90
CA ASN A 163 6.02 -12.65 -9.37
C ASN A 163 4.82 -11.73 -9.63
N ILE A 164 4.47 -10.92 -8.63
CA ILE A 164 3.29 -10.01 -8.67
C ILE A 164 3.44 -9.00 -9.80
N HIS A 165 4.63 -8.45 -10.01
CA HIS A 165 4.84 -7.47 -11.07
C HIS A 165 4.63 -8.07 -12.47
N LYS A 166 5.04 -9.33 -12.70
CA LYS A 166 4.77 -10.03 -13.97
C LYS A 166 3.27 -10.21 -14.20
N ILE A 167 2.51 -10.56 -13.16
CA ILE A 167 1.05 -10.67 -13.24
C ILE A 167 0.44 -9.29 -13.56
N TRP A 168 0.92 -8.25 -12.90
CA TRP A 168 0.49 -6.87 -13.14
C TRP A 168 0.73 -6.39 -14.57
N GLN A 169 1.87 -6.75 -15.17
CA GLN A 169 2.17 -6.34 -16.55
C GLN A 169 1.23 -6.98 -17.58
N ASN A 170 0.63 -8.12 -17.25
CA ASN A 170 -0.27 -8.89 -18.11
C ASN A 170 -1.76 -8.67 -17.77
N SER A 171 -2.07 -7.77 -16.83
CA SER A 171 -3.44 -7.53 -16.35
C SER A 171 -4.12 -6.33 -17.00
#